data_244f9ab6454972b574e970445ef30ed3
#
_entry.id   244f9ab6454972b574e970445ef30ed3
#
_cell.length_a   1.000
_cell.length_b   1.000
_cell.length_c   1.000
_cell.angle_alpha   90.00
_cell.angle_beta   90.00
_cell.angle_gamma   90.00
#
_symmetry.space_group_name_H-M   'P 1'
#
loop_
_entity.id
_entity.type
_entity.pdbx_description
1 polymer ?
#
loop_
_entity_poly.entity_id
_entity_poly.type
_entity_poly.pdbx_seq_one_letter_code
_entity_poly.pdbx_strand_id
1 'polypeptide(L)'
;MIKKMTAGTFGLTESVIKNDSSERLVLEAGEAIEFTDPETKYCKITFRGSGENAGGYININKYYPVLAGSTAVMELTTPVRLEVELVISAESTLKFDEIEIEELSQPYYLASECSGAKDVLVVVPNYPSFANLYLCAFAHSRNKEYQKKGIHIQVASILASNWYEMSYELEGIPVLQGNYGTLKQLLDSRQYHVIVTHFVDENLMSIYDGYVYPPDQLIFICHGAESIYRYVENLVRPYFTRPLIRTNSAEVFDRRDAFIKKYSQMDNAEWVFVSKWLKEFAEEQHRLKFKNSSVINNVINEQRFPYHAKNAEDRKKIIIIRKFDNCMVHSLDLSVRAILELSRKEFFKELSFEIYGDGDFYEVLTEPLRQFENVHFHRTFIPNDKLSEIYKEQGIALLPSRHDAHPVSMGECASSGLVVIGSRVTSNGYFMQ
;
A
#
# COMPACT_ATOMS: atom_id res chain seq x y z
N MET A 1 3.47 34.20 4.61
CA MET A 1 4.84 34.59 5.07
C MET A 1 5.72 33.35 4.94
N ILE A 2 6.90 33.45 4.38
CA ILE A 2 7.81 32.29 4.27
C ILE A 2 8.66 32.26 5.54
N LYS A 3 8.54 31.19 6.32
CA LYS A 3 9.42 30.92 7.46
C LYS A 3 10.44 29.87 7.01
N LYS A 4 11.71 30.27 6.90
CA LYS A 4 12.81 29.34 6.63
C LYS A 4 13.50 28.97 7.94
N MET A 5 13.61 27.68 8.19
CA MET A 5 14.42 27.16 9.27
C MET A 5 15.73 26.63 8.68
N THR A 6 16.80 27.37 8.97
CA THR A 6 18.17 26.93 8.73
C THR A 6 18.89 26.94 10.07
N ALA A 7 19.98 26.22 10.16
CA ALA A 7 20.84 26.29 11.33
C ALA A 7 21.13 27.78 11.70
N GLY A 8 20.52 28.29 12.76
CA GLY A 8 20.72 29.67 13.24
C GLY A 8 19.51 30.62 13.18
N THR A 9 18.34 30.21 12.66
CA THR A 9 17.14 31.08 12.64
C THR A 9 16.02 30.47 13.50
N PHE A 10 15.88 30.94 14.74
CA PHE A 10 14.84 30.49 15.67
C PHE A 10 13.78 31.55 15.94
N GLY A 11 12.52 31.17 15.77
CA GLY A 11 11.33 31.84 16.28
C GLY A 11 10.26 30.86 16.73
N LEU A 12 10.61 29.59 16.89
CA LEU A 12 9.76 28.50 17.43
C LEU A 12 10.40 28.02 18.72
N THR A 13 9.62 27.62 19.71
CA THR A 13 10.05 27.21 21.05
C THR A 13 11.44 26.57 21.05
N GLU A 14 12.39 27.28 21.67
CA GLU A 14 13.87 27.12 21.62
C GLU A 14 14.41 25.72 21.99
N SER A 15 13.55 24.72 22.24
CA SER A 15 13.96 23.45 22.85
C SER A 15 14.05 22.26 21.94
N VAL A 16 13.56 22.31 20.69
CA VAL A 16 13.25 21.11 19.91
C VAL A 16 14.22 20.85 18.75
N ILE A 17 14.88 21.86 18.20
CA ILE A 17 15.79 21.65 17.07
C ILE A 17 17.22 21.92 17.49
N LYS A 18 18.05 20.88 17.50
CA LYS A 18 19.49 20.98 17.78
C LYS A 18 20.25 20.99 16.47
N ASN A 19 21.35 21.75 16.41
CA ASN A 19 22.30 21.66 15.31
C ASN A 19 23.32 20.57 15.63
N ASP A 20 23.59 19.70 14.65
CA ASP A 20 24.73 18.80 14.73
C ASP A 20 26.04 19.55 14.40
N SER A 21 27.18 18.85 14.52
CA SER A 21 28.50 19.39 14.22
C SER A 21 28.69 19.83 12.75
N SER A 22 27.75 19.51 11.88
CA SER A 22 27.70 19.88 10.46
C SER A 22 26.70 21.00 10.14
N GLU A 23 26.16 21.67 11.18
CA GLU A 23 25.16 22.75 11.09
C GLU A 23 23.81 22.31 10.49
N ARG A 24 23.47 21.01 10.55
CA ARG A 24 22.18 20.51 10.11
C ARG A 24 21.12 20.60 11.19
N LEU A 25 19.87 20.77 10.76
CA LEU A 25 18.70 20.65 11.63
C LEU A 25 18.50 19.19 12.03
N VAL A 26 18.44 18.93 13.33
CA VAL A 26 18.20 17.58 13.87
C VAL A 26 16.88 17.56 14.60
N LEU A 27 15.99 16.68 14.19
CA LEU A 27 14.74 16.36 14.87
C LEU A 27 14.90 14.99 15.52
N GLU A 28 14.94 14.96 16.86
CA GLU A 28 15.14 13.71 17.60
C GLU A 28 13.85 12.88 17.65
N ALA A 29 14.02 11.58 17.86
CA ALA A 29 12.88 10.66 18.02
C ALA A 29 11.98 11.10 19.18
N GLY A 30 10.69 11.22 18.91
CA GLY A 30 9.67 11.65 19.88
C GLY A 30 9.56 13.16 20.09
N GLU A 31 10.41 13.96 19.46
CA GLU A 31 10.27 15.43 19.45
C GLU A 31 9.28 15.87 18.39
N ALA A 32 8.62 17.00 18.62
CA ALA A 32 7.65 17.56 17.70
C ALA A 32 7.87 19.04 17.46
N ILE A 33 7.64 19.49 16.23
CA ILE A 33 7.53 20.90 15.84
C ILE A 33 6.06 21.23 15.76
N GLU A 34 5.60 22.19 16.53
CA GLU A 34 4.21 22.64 16.57
C GLU A 34 4.09 24.01 15.89
N PHE A 35 3.17 24.12 14.97
CA PHE A 35 2.81 25.37 14.31
C PHE A 35 1.46 25.84 14.81
N THR A 36 1.47 26.84 15.67
CA THR A 36 0.30 27.50 16.22
C THR A 36 0.16 28.89 15.62
N ASP A 37 -0.36 28.97 14.41
CA ASP A 37 -0.85 30.24 13.88
C ASP A 37 -2.34 30.10 13.56
N PRO A 38 -3.23 30.65 14.40
CA PRO A 38 -4.68 30.55 14.19
C PRO A 38 -5.17 31.24 12.91
N GLU A 39 -4.32 32.04 12.27
CA GLU A 39 -4.63 32.72 11.00
C GLU A 39 -4.18 31.88 9.78
N THR A 40 -3.23 30.98 9.94
CA THR A 40 -2.72 30.13 8.86
C THR A 40 -3.71 29.03 8.54
N LYS A 41 -4.28 29.07 7.34
CA LYS A 41 -5.31 28.14 6.88
C LYS A 41 -4.78 27.10 5.91
N TYR A 42 -3.72 27.43 5.17
CA TYR A 42 -3.06 26.58 4.19
C TYR A 42 -1.56 26.79 4.30
N CYS A 43 -0.78 25.74 4.07
CA CYS A 43 0.67 25.84 4.06
C CYS A 43 1.32 24.93 3.01
N LYS A 44 2.51 25.33 2.56
CA LYS A 44 3.46 24.46 1.85
C LYS A 44 4.67 24.27 2.73
N ILE A 45 5.10 23.02 2.89
CA ILE A 45 6.27 22.65 3.69
C ILE A 45 7.23 21.91 2.79
N THR A 46 8.48 22.36 2.75
CA THR A 46 9.54 21.72 1.98
C THR A 46 10.61 21.25 2.93
N PHE A 47 10.89 19.96 2.92
CA PHE A 47 11.97 19.34 3.66
C PHE A 47 13.11 19.06 2.68
N ARG A 48 14.31 19.59 2.97
CA ARG A 48 15.52 19.33 2.21
C ARG A 48 16.49 18.54 3.06
N GLY A 49 16.92 17.36 2.58
CA GLY A 49 17.81 16.49 3.31
C GLY A 49 18.85 15.83 2.41
N SER A 50 19.91 15.32 3.00
CA SER A 50 21.06 14.74 2.32
C SER A 50 20.95 13.24 2.03
N GLY A 51 19.80 12.62 2.21
CA GLY A 51 19.60 11.18 2.02
C GLY A 51 20.13 10.29 3.17
N GLU A 52 20.65 10.89 4.25
CA GLU A 52 21.15 10.16 5.43
C GLU A 52 20.03 9.67 6.36
N ASN A 53 18.80 10.08 6.13
CA ASN A 53 17.64 9.73 6.95
C ASN A 53 17.03 8.37 6.58
N ALA A 54 17.79 7.47 5.99
CA ALA A 54 17.28 6.19 5.48
C ALA A 54 16.54 5.40 6.57
N GLY A 55 15.27 5.09 6.33
CA GLY A 55 14.40 4.36 7.26
C GLY A 55 13.71 5.22 8.31
N GLY A 56 13.91 6.54 8.32
CA GLY A 56 13.17 7.47 9.18
C GLY A 56 11.89 7.98 8.53
N TYR A 57 10.96 8.44 9.33
CA TYR A 57 9.73 9.08 8.85
C TYR A 57 9.24 10.18 9.78
N ILE A 58 8.50 11.11 9.19
CA ILE A 58 7.84 12.22 9.86
C ILE A 58 6.36 11.90 9.99
N ASN A 59 5.81 12.05 11.19
CA ASN A 59 4.37 12.05 11.40
C ASN A 59 3.84 13.48 11.28
N ILE A 60 2.73 13.65 10.59
CA ILE A 60 2.00 14.91 10.54
C ILE A 60 0.67 14.70 11.26
N ASN A 61 0.43 15.50 12.30
CA ASN A 61 -0.76 15.43 13.14
C ASN A 61 -1.02 14.03 13.75
N LYS A 62 0.02 13.27 14.04
CA LYS A 62 0.01 11.91 14.63
C LYS A 62 -0.68 10.82 13.77
N TYR A 63 -1.20 11.15 12.61
CA TYR A 63 -2.05 10.22 11.84
C TYR A 63 -1.43 9.72 10.55
N TYR A 64 -0.42 10.41 10.03
CA TYR A 64 0.10 10.12 8.70
C TYR A 64 1.63 10.11 8.73
N PRO A 65 2.26 8.92 8.79
CA PRO A 65 3.69 8.83 8.64
C PRO A 65 4.07 9.25 7.22
N VAL A 66 4.85 10.29 7.15
CA VAL A 66 5.43 10.83 5.92
C VAL A 66 6.90 10.51 5.92
N LEU A 67 7.40 10.07 4.78
CA LEU A 67 8.78 9.68 4.65
C LEU A 67 9.75 10.86 4.75
N ALA A 68 10.80 10.64 5.50
CA ALA A 68 12.04 11.38 5.34
C ALA A 68 13.15 10.38 5.05
N GLY A 69 13.86 10.49 3.98
CA GLY A 69 15.04 9.72 4.03
C GLY A 69 15.67 9.16 2.80
N SER A 70 14.99 8.97 1.71
CA SER A 70 15.66 8.66 0.45
C SER A 70 15.50 9.78 -0.57
N THR A 71 14.66 10.74 -0.25
CA THR A 71 14.35 11.88 -1.12
C THR A 71 15.13 13.08 -0.66
N ALA A 72 15.95 13.66 -1.53
CA ALA A 72 16.69 14.88 -1.23
C ALA A 72 15.75 16.07 -0.98
N VAL A 73 14.57 16.04 -1.58
CA VAL A 73 13.52 17.05 -1.41
C VAL A 73 12.18 16.37 -1.28
N MET A 74 11.45 16.69 -0.22
CA MET A 74 10.06 16.28 -0.02
C MET A 74 9.21 17.53 0.17
N GLU A 75 8.14 17.64 -0.61
CA GLU A 75 7.21 18.74 -0.54
C GLU A 75 5.84 18.27 -0.07
N LEU A 76 5.21 19.08 0.79
CA LEU A 76 3.88 18.85 1.30
C LEU A 76 3.06 20.13 1.23
N THR A 77 1.81 20.03 0.77
CA THR A 77 0.84 21.13 0.83
C THR A 77 -0.46 20.69 1.49
N THR A 78 -1.16 21.68 2.02
CA THR A 78 -2.52 21.51 2.52
C THR A 78 -3.51 22.18 1.56
N PRO A 79 -4.00 21.46 0.52
CA PRO A 79 -4.96 22.02 -0.42
C PRO A 79 -6.34 22.23 0.20
N VAL A 80 -6.59 21.67 1.36
CA VAL A 80 -7.76 21.90 2.21
C VAL A 80 -7.37 22.70 3.43
N ARG A 81 -8.31 23.54 3.90
CA ARG A 81 -8.09 24.38 5.08
C ARG A 81 -7.74 23.54 6.30
N LEU A 82 -6.66 23.91 7.00
CA LEU A 82 -6.31 23.34 8.29
C LEU A 82 -7.33 23.80 9.33
N GLU A 83 -8.02 22.86 9.95
CA GLU A 83 -8.94 23.13 11.06
C GLU A 83 -8.26 22.93 12.42
N VAL A 84 -7.06 22.40 12.42
CA VAL A 84 -6.30 22.03 13.60
C VAL A 84 -4.84 22.44 13.44
N GLU A 85 -4.15 22.59 14.56
CA GLU A 85 -2.72 22.80 14.66
C GLU A 85 -1.92 21.78 13.83
N LEU A 86 -0.88 22.26 13.13
CA LEU A 86 0.03 21.40 12.40
C LEU A 86 1.15 20.94 13.33
N VAL A 87 1.19 19.66 13.63
CA VAL A 87 2.24 19.02 14.44
C VAL A 87 3.07 18.10 13.55
N ILE A 88 4.38 18.35 13.49
CA ILE A 88 5.34 17.51 12.79
C ILE A 88 6.22 16.83 13.83
N SER A 89 6.21 15.50 13.89
CA SER A 89 7.04 14.72 14.81
C SER A 89 7.85 13.67 14.08
N ALA A 90 8.98 13.29 14.66
CA ALA A 90 9.83 12.21 14.15
C ALA A 90 9.75 10.99 15.05
N GLU A 91 9.75 9.78 14.49
CA GLU A 91 9.86 8.54 15.25
C GLU A 91 11.29 8.00 15.32
N SER A 92 12.19 8.60 14.55
CA SER A 92 13.63 8.36 14.60
C SER A 92 14.35 9.69 14.44
N THR A 93 15.60 9.77 14.83
CA THR A 93 16.41 10.98 14.62
C THR A 93 16.57 11.26 13.13
N LEU A 94 16.13 12.44 12.69
CA LEU A 94 16.17 12.89 11.31
C LEU A 94 17.03 14.16 11.18
N LYS A 95 17.71 14.30 10.05
CA LYS A 95 18.58 15.43 9.76
C LYS A 95 18.18 16.11 8.47
N PHE A 96 18.02 17.42 8.51
CA PHE A 96 17.63 18.22 7.36
C PHE A 96 18.62 19.37 7.15
N ASP A 97 18.90 19.67 5.89
CA ASP A 97 19.66 20.88 5.54
C ASP A 97 18.78 22.13 5.71
N GLU A 98 17.49 22.01 5.35
CA GLU A 98 16.52 23.09 5.45
C GLU A 98 15.11 22.54 5.62
N ILE A 99 14.28 23.20 6.43
CA ILE A 99 12.83 23.05 6.49
C ILE A 99 12.22 24.42 6.16
N GLU A 100 11.49 24.50 5.07
CA GLU A 100 10.83 25.74 4.63
C GLU A 100 9.32 25.62 4.79
N ILE A 101 8.70 26.61 5.43
CA ILE A 101 7.25 26.68 5.62
C ILE A 101 6.74 27.96 5.01
N GLU A 102 5.88 27.82 4.03
CA GLU A 102 5.19 28.89 3.34
C GLU A 102 3.72 28.92 3.77
N GLU A 103 3.30 30.02 4.38
CA GLU A 103 1.89 30.27 4.67
C GLU A 103 1.18 30.74 3.42
N LEU A 104 0.02 30.10 3.11
CA LEU A 104 -0.73 30.35 1.91
C LEU A 104 -2.10 30.96 2.26
N SER A 105 -2.54 31.94 1.48
CA SER A 105 -3.87 32.56 1.63
C SER A 105 -5.00 31.75 0.98
N GLN A 106 -4.65 30.84 0.07
CA GLN A 106 -5.57 30.00 -0.68
C GLN A 106 -5.00 28.59 -0.86
N PRO A 107 -5.84 27.58 -1.17
CA PRO A 107 -5.37 26.24 -1.50
C PRO A 107 -4.33 26.25 -2.61
N TYR A 108 -3.31 25.44 -2.42
CA TYR A 108 -2.25 25.23 -3.42
C TYR A 108 -2.10 23.75 -3.71
N TYR A 109 -1.91 23.40 -4.97
CA TYR A 109 -1.78 22.03 -5.41
C TYR A 109 -0.39 21.77 -6.00
N LEU A 110 0.38 20.87 -5.41
CA LEU A 110 1.68 20.40 -5.94
C LEU A 110 1.53 19.81 -7.34
N ALA A 111 0.37 19.25 -7.63
CA ALA A 111 0.03 18.73 -8.94
C ALA A 111 0.26 19.77 -10.07
N SER A 112 0.04 21.06 -9.79
CA SER A 112 0.25 22.15 -10.75
C SER A 112 1.73 22.43 -11.04
N GLU A 113 2.63 22.08 -10.14
CA GLU A 113 4.09 22.25 -10.32
C GLU A 113 4.73 21.09 -11.07
N CYS A 114 4.02 19.98 -11.21
CA CYS A 114 4.55 18.83 -11.92
C CYS A 114 4.89 19.21 -13.37
N SER A 115 6.12 19.55 -13.68
CA SER A 115 6.58 19.94 -15.01
C SER A 115 7.18 18.75 -15.79
N GLY A 116 7.11 18.82 -17.10
CA GLY A 116 7.68 17.81 -18.01
C GLY A 116 6.70 16.71 -18.41
N ALA A 117 6.77 16.29 -19.66
CA ALA A 117 6.01 15.18 -20.19
C ALA A 117 6.46 13.87 -19.52
N LYS A 118 5.51 13.12 -18.98
CA LYS A 118 5.71 11.72 -18.56
C LYS A 118 4.86 10.85 -19.48
N ASP A 119 5.41 9.74 -19.90
CA ASP A 119 4.72 8.88 -20.85
C ASP A 119 3.53 8.19 -20.20
N VAL A 120 3.71 7.78 -18.93
CA VAL A 120 2.75 6.96 -18.21
C VAL A 120 2.44 7.56 -16.84
N LEU A 121 1.15 7.73 -16.56
CA LEU A 121 0.65 7.97 -15.21
C LEU A 121 0.14 6.65 -14.61
N VAL A 122 0.62 6.29 -13.44
CA VAL A 122 0.11 5.14 -12.66
C VAL A 122 -0.72 5.67 -11.50
N VAL A 123 -2.02 5.44 -11.54
CA VAL A 123 -2.98 5.81 -10.47
C VAL A 123 -3.20 4.61 -9.57
N VAL A 124 -3.02 4.78 -8.27
CA VAL A 124 -3.16 3.72 -7.27
C VAL A 124 -3.68 4.32 -5.95
N PRO A 125 -4.54 3.61 -5.17
CA PRO A 125 -5.09 4.18 -3.94
C PRO A 125 -4.02 4.41 -2.85
N ASN A 126 -3.02 3.56 -2.79
CA ASN A 126 -1.88 3.67 -1.88
C ASN A 126 -0.61 3.21 -2.60
N TYR A 127 0.52 3.83 -2.28
CA TYR A 127 1.80 3.45 -2.83
C TYR A 127 2.81 3.21 -1.71
N PRO A 128 3.79 2.32 -1.88
CA PRO A 128 4.80 2.10 -0.86
C PRO A 128 5.52 3.40 -0.51
N SER A 129 5.74 3.55 0.77
CA SER A 129 6.61 4.59 1.33
C SER A 129 7.54 3.92 2.35
N PHE A 130 8.55 4.60 2.82
CA PHE A 130 9.42 4.01 3.84
C PHE A 130 8.68 3.77 5.17
N ALA A 131 7.60 4.51 5.43
CA ALA A 131 6.73 4.24 6.56
C ALA A 131 5.95 2.92 6.42
N ASN A 132 5.63 2.54 5.19
CA ASN A 132 4.92 1.29 4.92
C ASN A 132 5.25 0.76 3.53
N LEU A 133 6.26 -0.09 3.46
CA LEU A 133 6.72 -0.72 2.21
C LEU A 133 5.77 -1.77 1.64
N TYR A 134 4.72 -2.14 2.39
CA TYR A 134 3.78 -3.19 1.96
C TYR A 134 2.57 -2.67 1.19
N LEU A 135 2.22 -1.38 1.35
CA LEU A 135 1.05 -0.81 0.69
C LEU A 135 1.20 -0.87 -0.83
N CYS A 136 0.43 -1.74 -1.47
CA CYS A 136 0.45 -1.94 -2.93
C CYS A 136 1.87 -2.21 -3.50
N ALA A 137 2.73 -2.91 -2.75
CA ALA A 137 4.10 -3.25 -3.17
C ALA A 137 4.16 -3.97 -4.53
N PHE A 138 3.13 -4.73 -4.89
CA PHE A 138 3.00 -5.35 -6.21
C PHE A 138 2.91 -4.31 -7.35
N ALA A 139 2.30 -3.14 -7.11
CA ALA A 139 2.26 -2.04 -8.09
C ALA A 139 3.67 -1.44 -8.26
N HIS A 140 4.40 -1.24 -7.16
CA HIS A 140 5.78 -0.79 -7.21
C HIS A 140 6.68 -1.78 -7.95
N SER A 141 6.59 -3.07 -7.65
CA SER A 141 7.34 -4.13 -8.36
C SER A 141 7.08 -4.09 -9.86
N ARG A 142 5.83 -3.90 -10.28
CA ARG A 142 5.47 -3.76 -11.70
C ARG A 142 6.05 -2.48 -12.30
N ASN A 143 6.00 -1.37 -11.60
CA ASN A 143 6.55 -0.09 -12.04
C ASN A 143 8.08 -0.16 -12.20
N LYS A 144 8.77 -0.91 -11.35
CA LYS A 144 10.22 -1.18 -11.51
C LYS A 144 10.53 -1.92 -12.82
N GLU A 145 9.67 -2.86 -13.22
CA GLU A 145 9.84 -3.54 -14.51
C GLU A 145 9.60 -2.59 -15.71
N TYR A 146 8.65 -1.65 -15.60
CA TYR A 146 8.46 -0.61 -16.61
C TYR A 146 9.69 0.31 -16.70
N GLN A 147 10.21 0.75 -15.56
CA GLN A 147 11.41 1.59 -15.49
C GLN A 147 12.64 0.91 -16.12
N LYS A 148 12.86 -0.40 -15.87
CA LYS A 148 13.91 -1.19 -16.50
C LYS A 148 13.80 -1.22 -18.02
N LYS A 149 12.61 -1.07 -18.57
CA LYS A 149 12.34 -0.98 -20.02
C LYS A 149 12.45 0.44 -20.58
N GLY A 150 12.89 1.40 -19.80
CA GLY A 150 13.05 2.80 -20.20
C GLY A 150 11.75 3.59 -20.25
N ILE A 151 10.65 3.08 -19.68
CA ILE A 151 9.37 3.79 -19.62
C ILE A 151 9.42 4.82 -18.50
N HIS A 152 9.16 6.09 -18.82
CA HIS A 152 9.10 7.17 -17.83
C HIS A 152 7.73 7.20 -17.14
N ILE A 153 7.73 6.89 -15.87
CA ILE A 153 6.51 6.73 -15.07
C ILE A 153 6.42 7.86 -14.05
N GLN A 154 5.21 8.33 -13.81
CA GLN A 154 4.84 9.07 -12.63
C GLN A 154 3.75 8.30 -11.89
N VAL A 155 3.79 8.28 -10.56
CA VAL A 155 2.76 7.66 -9.72
C VAL A 155 1.90 8.74 -9.08
N ALA A 156 0.58 8.56 -9.16
CA ALA A 156 -0.40 9.30 -8.38
C ALA A 156 -1.02 8.35 -7.34
N SER A 157 -0.64 8.52 -6.08
CA SER A 157 -1.19 7.77 -4.95
C SER A 157 -2.40 8.50 -4.39
N ILE A 158 -3.61 8.07 -4.77
CA ILE A 158 -4.84 8.83 -4.58
C ILE A 158 -5.77 8.13 -3.61
N LEU A 159 -6.04 8.79 -2.48
CA LEU A 159 -6.98 8.32 -1.47
C LEU A 159 -7.93 9.45 -1.05
N ALA A 160 -9.23 9.19 -1.06
CA ALA A 160 -10.27 10.21 -0.74
C ALA A 160 -10.06 10.91 0.60
N SER A 161 -9.51 10.19 1.58
CA SER A 161 -9.27 10.72 2.94
C SER A 161 -8.01 11.57 3.06
N ASN A 162 -7.17 11.66 2.03
CA ASN A 162 -5.99 12.51 2.10
C ASN A 162 -6.39 13.98 2.10
N TRP A 163 -6.01 14.68 3.15
CA TRP A 163 -6.26 16.11 3.34
C TRP A 163 -5.07 16.99 2.92
N TYR A 164 -3.94 16.38 2.59
CA TYR A 164 -2.72 17.02 2.12
C TYR A 164 -2.23 16.38 0.81
N GLU A 165 -1.41 17.11 0.10
CA GLU A 165 -0.60 16.57 -1.00
C GLU A 165 0.84 16.42 -0.56
N MET A 166 1.51 15.40 -1.07
CA MET A 166 2.92 15.15 -0.84
C MET A 166 3.58 14.64 -2.10
N SER A 167 4.74 15.20 -2.45
CA SER A 167 5.59 14.66 -3.50
C SER A 167 6.87 14.07 -2.91
N TYR A 168 7.26 12.92 -3.40
CA TYR A 168 8.50 12.23 -3.03
C TYR A 168 8.95 11.31 -4.15
N GLU A 169 10.16 10.80 -4.03
CA GLU A 169 10.71 9.81 -4.95
C GLU A 169 10.98 8.49 -4.23
N LEU A 170 10.58 7.38 -4.81
CA LEU A 170 10.86 6.04 -4.30
C LEU A 170 11.61 5.23 -5.38
N GLU A 171 12.87 4.92 -5.12
CA GLU A 171 13.74 4.16 -6.02
C GLU A 171 13.76 4.72 -7.46
N GLY A 172 13.83 6.03 -7.62
CA GLY A 172 13.86 6.73 -8.91
C GLY A 172 12.48 6.87 -9.57
N ILE A 173 11.39 6.57 -8.87
CA ILE A 173 10.02 6.75 -9.35
C ILE A 173 9.38 7.94 -8.61
N PRO A 174 9.02 9.03 -9.30
CA PRO A 174 8.35 10.16 -8.69
C PRO A 174 6.91 9.81 -8.30
N VAL A 175 6.54 10.15 -7.08
CA VAL A 175 5.22 9.89 -6.50
C VAL A 175 4.59 11.21 -6.08
N LEU A 176 3.35 11.44 -6.51
CA LEU A 176 2.48 12.48 -5.97
C LEU A 176 1.35 11.79 -5.21
N GLN A 177 1.26 12.07 -3.92
CA GLN A 177 0.20 11.57 -3.05
C GLN A 177 -0.82 12.67 -2.79
N GLY A 178 -2.10 12.34 -2.82
CA GLY A 178 -3.17 13.28 -2.56
C GLY A 178 -4.55 12.64 -2.65
N ASN A 179 -5.56 13.44 -2.95
CA ASN A 179 -6.94 13.00 -3.12
C ASN A 179 -7.43 13.14 -4.57
N TYR A 180 -8.72 12.95 -4.82
CA TYR A 180 -9.28 13.06 -6.18
C TYR A 180 -9.16 14.48 -6.78
N GLY A 181 -9.13 15.52 -5.94
CA GLY A 181 -8.84 16.90 -6.38
C GLY A 181 -7.41 17.02 -6.92
N THR A 182 -6.45 16.39 -6.25
CA THR A 182 -5.05 16.28 -6.69
C THR A 182 -4.95 15.61 -8.06
N LEU A 183 -5.62 14.46 -8.24
CA LEU A 183 -5.61 13.75 -9.52
C LEU A 183 -6.22 14.62 -10.62
N LYS A 184 -7.33 15.30 -10.33
CA LYS A 184 -7.95 16.20 -11.28
C LYS A 184 -7.00 17.33 -11.69
N GLN A 185 -6.36 18.01 -10.74
CA GLN A 185 -5.38 19.06 -11.01
C GLN A 185 -4.19 18.54 -11.82
N LEU A 186 -3.70 17.35 -11.51
CA LEU A 186 -2.62 16.72 -12.25
C LEU A 186 -3.01 16.49 -13.71
N LEU A 187 -4.20 15.96 -13.97
CA LEU A 187 -4.70 15.69 -15.31
C LEU A 187 -5.04 17.01 -16.07
N ASP A 188 -5.57 18.03 -15.40
CA ASP A 188 -5.82 19.35 -16.00
C ASP A 188 -4.51 20.07 -16.36
N SER A 189 -3.42 19.77 -15.68
CA SER A 189 -2.11 20.42 -15.89
C SER A 189 -1.28 19.82 -17.01
N ARG A 190 -1.57 18.60 -17.46
CA ARG A 190 -0.76 17.90 -18.47
C ARG A 190 -1.45 16.75 -19.18
N GLN A 191 -0.86 16.36 -20.30
CA GLN A 191 -1.22 15.19 -21.07
C GLN A 191 -0.34 14.00 -20.69
N TYR A 192 -0.97 12.81 -20.57
CA TYR A 192 -0.30 11.52 -20.49
C TYR A 192 -0.71 10.67 -21.68
N HIS A 193 0.24 9.94 -22.28
CA HIS A 193 -0.08 8.99 -23.34
C HIS A 193 -0.84 7.78 -22.80
N VAL A 194 -0.42 7.27 -21.66
CA VAL A 194 -1.06 6.11 -21.02
C VAL A 194 -1.39 6.42 -19.57
N ILE A 195 -2.59 6.06 -19.14
CA ILE A 195 -2.97 6.08 -17.73
C ILE A 195 -3.23 4.64 -17.29
N VAL A 196 -2.43 4.15 -16.34
CA VAL A 196 -2.58 2.84 -15.72
C VAL A 196 -3.25 3.02 -14.35
N THR A 197 -4.40 2.40 -14.14
CA THR A 197 -5.17 2.51 -12.90
C THR A 197 -5.24 1.17 -12.20
N HIS A 198 -4.74 1.12 -10.97
CA HIS A 198 -4.92 -0.02 -10.07
C HIS A 198 -6.11 0.22 -9.15
N PHE A 199 -6.93 -0.81 -8.92
CA PHE A 199 -8.12 -0.73 -8.06
C PHE A 199 -9.12 0.33 -8.53
N VAL A 200 -9.79 0.02 -9.60
CA VAL A 200 -10.83 0.89 -10.16
C VAL A 200 -11.92 1.17 -9.13
N ASP A 201 -12.20 2.44 -8.90
CA ASP A 201 -13.29 2.90 -8.06
C ASP A 201 -14.25 3.82 -8.82
N GLU A 202 -15.43 4.02 -8.26
CA GLU A 202 -16.54 4.74 -8.88
C GLU A 202 -16.31 6.25 -9.02
N ASN A 203 -15.36 6.84 -8.27
CA ASN A 203 -15.11 8.28 -8.29
C ASN A 203 -14.20 8.67 -9.47
N LEU A 204 -13.41 7.75 -9.97
CA LEU A 204 -12.51 7.98 -11.10
C LEU A 204 -13.27 8.26 -12.41
N MET A 205 -14.51 7.77 -12.55
CA MET A 205 -15.29 7.95 -13.77
C MET A 205 -15.48 9.44 -14.11
N SER A 206 -15.88 10.27 -13.12
CA SER A 206 -16.10 11.69 -13.34
C SER A 206 -14.82 12.44 -13.68
N ILE A 207 -13.68 11.98 -13.16
CA ILE A 207 -12.38 12.59 -13.43
C ILE A 207 -11.93 12.25 -14.85
N TYR A 208 -12.01 10.99 -15.26
CA TYR A 208 -11.60 10.57 -16.60
C TYR A 208 -12.53 11.10 -17.70
N ASP A 209 -13.84 11.19 -17.42
CA ASP A 209 -14.81 11.78 -18.35
C ASP A 209 -14.59 13.30 -18.54
N GLY A 210 -14.12 13.98 -17.49
CA GLY A 210 -13.82 15.41 -17.51
C GLY A 210 -12.39 15.74 -17.94
N TYR A 211 -11.57 14.76 -18.28
CA TYR A 211 -10.18 14.98 -18.66
C TYR A 211 -10.08 15.67 -20.04
N VAL A 212 -9.48 16.85 -20.04
CA VAL A 212 -9.39 17.72 -21.25
C VAL A 212 -8.46 17.12 -22.31
N TYR A 213 -7.44 16.38 -21.88
CA TYR A 213 -6.43 15.76 -22.75
C TYR A 213 -6.57 14.23 -22.66
N PRO A 214 -7.55 13.61 -23.35
CA PRO A 214 -7.76 12.17 -23.25
C PRO A 214 -6.46 11.41 -23.59
N PRO A 215 -6.11 10.39 -22.82
CA PRO A 215 -4.91 9.59 -23.11
C PRO A 215 -5.13 8.74 -24.36
N ASP A 216 -4.02 8.37 -25.01
CA ASP A 216 -4.06 7.42 -26.12
C ASP A 216 -4.60 6.06 -25.63
N GLN A 217 -4.26 5.66 -24.41
CA GLN A 217 -4.70 4.42 -23.81
C GLN A 217 -4.97 4.53 -22.31
N LEU A 218 -6.07 3.92 -21.88
CA LEU A 218 -6.41 3.63 -20.48
C LEU A 218 -6.15 2.15 -20.19
N ILE A 219 -5.45 1.85 -19.12
CA ILE A 219 -5.21 0.48 -18.67
C ILE A 219 -5.75 0.33 -17.26
N PHE A 220 -6.73 -0.54 -17.07
CA PHE A 220 -7.34 -0.83 -15.77
C PHE A 220 -6.85 -2.18 -15.26
N ILE A 221 -6.08 -2.20 -14.16
CA ILE A 221 -5.55 -3.42 -13.56
C ILE A 221 -6.43 -3.81 -12.38
N CYS A 222 -7.17 -4.90 -12.55
CA CYS A 222 -8.10 -5.43 -11.58
C CYS A 222 -7.41 -6.38 -10.62
N HIS A 223 -7.53 -6.09 -9.32
CA HIS A 223 -6.96 -6.88 -8.23
C HIS A 223 -8.02 -7.62 -7.40
N GLY A 224 -9.30 -7.52 -7.79
CA GLY A 224 -10.42 -8.20 -7.16
C GLY A 224 -11.37 -7.29 -6.40
N ALA A 225 -10.90 -6.18 -5.85
CA ALA A 225 -11.74 -5.23 -5.12
C ALA A 225 -12.92 -4.70 -5.96
N GLU A 226 -12.72 -4.62 -7.27
CA GLU A 226 -13.67 -4.12 -8.24
C GLU A 226 -14.93 -5.00 -8.34
N SER A 227 -14.76 -6.31 -8.24
CA SER A 227 -15.83 -7.28 -8.49
C SER A 227 -16.13 -8.19 -7.29
N ILE A 228 -15.13 -8.55 -6.48
CA ILE A 228 -15.26 -9.56 -5.42
C ILE A 228 -16.04 -9.05 -4.21
N TYR A 229 -15.95 -7.78 -3.83
CA TYR A 229 -16.50 -7.29 -2.57
C TYR A 229 -17.99 -7.49 -2.42
N ARG A 230 -18.79 -7.28 -3.47
CA ARG A 230 -20.24 -7.54 -3.43
C ARG A 230 -20.54 -9.01 -3.13
N TYR A 231 -19.74 -9.91 -3.71
CA TYR A 231 -19.86 -11.37 -3.50
C TYR A 231 -19.45 -11.75 -2.07
N VAL A 232 -18.33 -11.24 -1.59
CA VAL A 232 -17.78 -11.55 -0.25
C VAL A 232 -18.69 -11.06 0.85
N GLU A 233 -19.26 -9.87 0.75
CA GLU A 233 -20.22 -9.37 1.73
C GLU A 233 -21.37 -10.33 1.94
N ASN A 234 -21.91 -10.90 0.87
CA ASN A 234 -23.04 -11.82 0.95
C ASN A 234 -22.67 -13.19 1.52
N LEU A 235 -21.46 -13.69 1.22
CA LEU A 235 -21.02 -15.00 1.68
C LEU A 235 -20.49 -15.02 3.10
N VAL A 236 -19.82 -13.96 3.53
CA VAL A 236 -19.05 -13.95 4.78
C VAL A 236 -19.84 -13.33 5.93
N ARG A 237 -20.77 -12.41 5.63
CA ARG A 237 -21.63 -11.76 6.63
C ARG A 237 -22.32 -12.73 7.62
N PRO A 238 -22.81 -13.90 7.22
CA PRO A 238 -23.43 -14.86 8.16
C PRO A 238 -22.47 -15.46 9.17
N TYR A 239 -21.15 -15.43 8.93
CA TYR A 239 -20.15 -16.07 9.77
C TYR A 239 -19.51 -15.12 10.81
N PHE A 240 -19.77 -13.82 10.71
CA PHE A 240 -19.22 -12.83 11.61
C PHE A 240 -20.32 -12.03 12.30
N THR A 241 -20.37 -12.11 13.62
CA THR A 241 -21.37 -11.44 14.48
C THR A 241 -21.14 -9.94 14.64
N ARG A 242 -20.02 -9.40 14.14
CA ARG A 242 -19.73 -7.96 14.11
C ARG A 242 -19.55 -7.51 12.67
N PRO A 243 -19.98 -6.31 12.32
CA PRO A 243 -19.70 -5.73 11.01
C PRO A 243 -18.21 -5.37 10.94
N LEU A 244 -17.38 -6.38 10.72
CA LEU A 244 -15.93 -6.25 10.46
C LEU A 244 -15.64 -5.75 9.04
N ILE A 245 -16.71 -5.44 8.31
CA ILE A 245 -16.66 -4.95 6.95
C ILE A 245 -17.22 -3.53 6.97
N ARG A 246 -16.47 -2.58 6.42
CA ARG A 246 -17.08 -1.36 5.92
C ARG A 246 -17.98 -1.78 4.76
N THR A 247 -19.27 -1.88 5.01
CA THR A 247 -20.27 -2.14 3.97
C THR A 247 -20.32 -0.90 3.08
N ASN A 248 -19.88 -1.03 1.85
CA ASN A 248 -20.19 -0.03 0.85
C ASN A 248 -21.71 -0.01 0.63
N SER A 249 -22.28 1.18 0.45
CA SER A 249 -23.70 1.28 0.11
C SER A 249 -23.97 0.64 -1.26
N ALA A 250 -25.22 0.22 -1.51
CA ALA A 250 -25.60 -0.31 -2.82
C ALA A 250 -25.27 0.69 -3.95
N GLU A 251 -25.40 1.98 -3.69
CA GLU A 251 -25.08 3.07 -4.62
C GLU A 251 -23.61 3.08 -5.06
N VAL A 252 -22.67 2.76 -4.17
CA VAL A 252 -21.25 2.64 -4.49
C VAL A 252 -21.01 1.53 -5.50
N PHE A 253 -21.62 0.37 -5.28
CA PHE A 253 -21.53 -0.75 -6.21
C PHE A 253 -22.19 -0.45 -7.57
N ASP A 254 -23.33 0.24 -7.57
CA ASP A 254 -24.04 0.61 -8.81
C ASP A 254 -23.22 1.62 -9.64
N ARG A 255 -22.58 2.60 -8.99
CA ARG A 255 -21.66 3.54 -9.68
C ARG A 255 -20.43 2.81 -10.23
N ARG A 256 -19.86 1.86 -9.50
CA ARG A 256 -18.73 1.06 -9.95
C ARG A 256 -19.12 0.17 -11.13
N ASP A 257 -20.29 -0.45 -11.08
CA ASP A 257 -20.85 -1.21 -12.22
C ASP A 257 -21.00 -0.33 -13.45
N ALA A 258 -21.48 0.90 -13.29
CA ALA A 258 -21.62 1.87 -14.39
C ALA A 258 -20.25 2.22 -15.00
N PHE A 259 -19.23 2.45 -14.17
CA PHE A 259 -17.85 2.65 -14.61
C PHE A 259 -17.36 1.47 -15.43
N ILE A 260 -17.45 0.25 -14.88
CA ILE A 260 -16.97 -0.97 -15.54
C ILE A 260 -17.69 -1.18 -16.88
N LYS A 261 -19.02 -1.04 -16.91
CA LYS A 261 -19.80 -1.19 -18.14
C LYS A 261 -19.39 -0.20 -19.21
N LYS A 262 -19.20 1.07 -18.84
CA LYS A 262 -18.79 2.11 -19.80
C LYS A 262 -17.41 1.81 -20.39
N TYR A 263 -16.40 1.72 -19.52
CA TYR A 263 -15.03 1.59 -19.96
C TYR A 263 -14.68 0.20 -20.51
N SER A 264 -15.44 -0.85 -20.21
CA SER A 264 -15.24 -2.18 -20.79
C SER A 264 -15.50 -2.26 -22.30
N GLN A 265 -16.20 -1.27 -22.87
CA GLN A 265 -16.56 -1.23 -24.29
C GLN A 265 -15.78 -0.21 -25.10
N MET A 266 -14.91 0.58 -24.47
CA MET A 266 -14.11 1.61 -25.13
C MET A 266 -12.94 0.99 -25.90
N ASP A 267 -12.63 1.57 -27.09
CA ASP A 267 -11.53 1.10 -27.95
C ASP A 267 -10.15 1.32 -27.34
N ASN A 268 -9.99 2.43 -26.62
CA ASN A 268 -8.73 2.81 -25.97
C ASN A 268 -8.62 2.36 -24.51
N ALA A 269 -9.48 1.49 -24.05
CA ALA A 269 -9.44 0.93 -22.70
C ALA A 269 -9.06 -0.55 -22.74
N GLU A 270 -7.98 -0.91 -22.04
CA GLU A 270 -7.53 -2.29 -21.82
C GLU A 270 -7.76 -2.67 -20.36
N TRP A 271 -8.35 -3.85 -20.15
CA TRP A 271 -8.58 -4.41 -18.82
C TRP A 271 -7.62 -5.55 -18.53
N VAL A 272 -6.75 -5.37 -17.56
CA VAL A 272 -5.77 -6.38 -17.14
C VAL A 272 -6.23 -7.04 -15.86
N PHE A 273 -6.42 -8.35 -15.90
CA PHE A 273 -6.81 -9.15 -14.74
C PHE A 273 -5.60 -9.92 -14.21
N VAL A 274 -5.43 -9.91 -12.88
CA VAL A 274 -4.30 -10.60 -12.24
C VAL A 274 -4.45 -12.12 -12.22
N SER A 275 -5.60 -12.66 -12.63
CA SER A 275 -5.80 -14.09 -12.84
C SER A 275 -6.93 -14.36 -13.82
N LYS A 276 -6.88 -15.55 -14.45
CA LYS A 276 -7.96 -16.03 -15.33
C LYS A 276 -9.29 -16.13 -14.58
N TRP A 277 -9.25 -16.67 -13.36
CA TRP A 277 -10.41 -16.74 -12.50
C TRP A 277 -11.07 -15.38 -12.29
N LEU A 278 -10.29 -14.35 -11.98
CA LEU A 278 -10.81 -13.00 -11.74
C LEU A 278 -11.48 -12.42 -12.97
N LYS A 279 -10.90 -12.63 -14.16
CA LYS A 279 -11.52 -12.20 -15.41
C LYS A 279 -12.88 -12.86 -15.62
N GLU A 280 -12.94 -14.19 -15.53
CA GLU A 280 -14.17 -14.96 -15.73
C GLU A 280 -15.23 -14.55 -14.70
N PHE A 281 -14.84 -14.39 -13.44
CA PHE A 281 -15.72 -13.94 -12.37
C PHE A 281 -16.26 -12.52 -12.62
N ALA A 282 -15.40 -11.56 -13.03
CA ALA A 282 -15.81 -10.20 -13.34
C ALA A 282 -16.80 -10.16 -14.52
N GLU A 283 -16.55 -10.91 -15.59
CA GLU A 283 -17.45 -11.01 -16.73
C GLU A 283 -18.84 -11.56 -16.34
N GLU A 284 -18.86 -12.56 -15.48
CA GLU A 284 -20.11 -13.12 -14.95
C GLU A 284 -20.82 -12.14 -14.01
N GLN A 285 -20.09 -11.56 -13.05
CA GLN A 285 -20.63 -10.65 -12.06
C GLN A 285 -21.26 -9.40 -12.68
N HIS A 286 -20.58 -8.80 -13.69
CA HIS A 286 -21.05 -7.60 -14.37
C HIS A 286 -21.91 -7.91 -15.61
N ARG A 287 -22.09 -9.19 -15.96
CA ARG A 287 -22.88 -9.69 -17.11
C ARG A 287 -22.46 -9.02 -18.43
N LEU A 288 -21.16 -8.99 -18.68
CA LEU A 288 -20.56 -8.41 -19.88
C LEU A 288 -19.33 -9.19 -20.34
N LYS A 289 -18.82 -8.84 -21.52
CA LYS A 289 -17.50 -9.22 -22.00
C LYS A 289 -16.67 -7.96 -22.19
N PHE A 290 -15.43 -8.00 -21.73
CA PHE A 290 -14.50 -6.88 -21.93
C PHE A 290 -14.02 -6.90 -23.38
N LYS A 291 -14.15 -5.75 -24.07
CA LYS A 291 -13.76 -5.62 -25.49
C LYS A 291 -12.28 -5.88 -25.68
N ASN A 292 -11.44 -5.24 -24.84
CA ASN A 292 -10.00 -5.44 -24.81
C ASN A 292 -9.62 -5.90 -23.40
N SER A 293 -9.07 -7.10 -23.29
CA SER A 293 -8.66 -7.60 -21.97
C SER A 293 -7.58 -8.67 -22.06
N SER A 294 -6.70 -8.66 -21.08
CA SER A 294 -5.62 -9.62 -20.91
C SER A 294 -5.56 -10.15 -19.48
N VAL A 295 -4.84 -11.26 -19.30
CA VAL A 295 -4.53 -11.81 -17.98
C VAL A 295 -3.03 -11.71 -17.79
N ILE A 296 -2.61 -10.90 -16.81
CA ILE A 296 -1.20 -10.69 -16.46
C ILE A 296 -1.06 -10.84 -14.94
N ASN A 297 -0.48 -11.94 -14.51
CA ASN A 297 -0.27 -12.23 -13.10
C ASN A 297 0.61 -11.18 -12.41
N ASN A 298 0.48 -11.05 -11.09
CA ASN A 298 1.40 -10.24 -10.32
C ASN A 298 2.81 -10.85 -10.37
N VAL A 299 3.80 -9.99 -10.42
CA VAL A 299 5.21 -10.38 -10.49
C VAL A 299 5.66 -10.98 -9.15
N ILE A 300 6.30 -12.12 -9.20
CA ILE A 300 7.07 -12.69 -8.09
C ILE A 300 8.54 -12.43 -8.41
N ASN A 301 9.24 -11.72 -7.55
CA ASN A 301 10.64 -11.37 -7.76
C ASN A 301 11.53 -12.52 -7.27
N GLU A 302 12.00 -13.37 -8.19
CA GLU A 302 12.86 -14.53 -7.91
C GLU A 302 14.22 -14.14 -7.35
N GLN A 303 14.72 -12.95 -7.64
CA GLN A 303 15.98 -12.45 -7.06
C GLN A 303 15.80 -12.10 -5.58
N ARG A 304 14.61 -11.61 -5.20
CA ARG A 304 14.27 -11.33 -3.81
C ARG A 304 13.87 -12.59 -3.05
N PHE A 305 13.20 -13.54 -3.71
CA PHE A 305 12.72 -14.80 -3.15
C PHE A 305 13.39 -15.99 -3.85
N PRO A 306 14.72 -16.16 -3.69
CA PRO A 306 15.46 -17.24 -4.35
C PRO A 306 15.06 -18.59 -3.79
N TYR A 307 15.13 -19.60 -4.63
CA TYR A 307 14.86 -20.97 -4.23
C TYR A 307 15.91 -21.50 -3.24
N HIS A 308 15.44 -22.07 -2.15
CA HIS A 308 16.24 -22.79 -1.16
C HIS A 308 15.73 -24.23 -1.03
N ALA A 309 16.62 -25.21 -1.32
CA ALA A 309 16.28 -26.62 -1.14
C ALA A 309 15.93 -26.92 0.32
N LYS A 310 14.84 -27.62 0.57
CA LYS A 310 14.34 -27.97 1.91
C LYS A 310 14.56 -29.43 2.19
N ASN A 311 15.05 -29.74 3.39
CA ASN A 311 15.20 -31.08 3.89
C ASN A 311 13.99 -31.55 4.70
N ALA A 312 14.02 -32.77 5.24
CA ALA A 312 12.90 -33.32 5.99
C ALA A 312 12.63 -32.56 7.31
N GLU A 313 13.66 -32.07 7.98
CA GLU A 313 13.52 -31.32 9.23
C GLU A 313 12.93 -29.92 8.99
N ASP A 314 13.27 -29.27 7.88
CA ASP A 314 12.65 -27.99 7.53
C ASP A 314 11.12 -28.14 7.33
N ARG A 315 10.66 -29.32 6.86
CA ARG A 315 9.22 -29.61 6.70
C ARG A 315 8.45 -29.72 8.00
N LYS A 316 9.12 -29.71 9.14
CA LYS A 316 8.52 -29.63 10.47
C LYS A 316 8.33 -28.18 10.93
N LYS A 317 8.91 -27.20 10.24
CA LYS A 317 8.84 -25.77 10.53
C LYS A 317 7.78 -25.11 9.67
N ILE A 318 6.73 -24.63 10.30
CA ILE A 318 5.55 -24.08 9.63
C ILE A 318 5.47 -22.58 9.89
N ILE A 319 5.35 -21.79 8.85
CA ILE A 319 5.21 -20.33 8.96
C ILE A 319 3.81 -19.87 8.58
N ILE A 320 3.31 -18.89 9.32
CA ILE A 320 2.10 -18.12 9.04
C ILE A 320 2.46 -16.64 9.04
N ILE A 321 2.33 -15.96 7.91
CA ILE A 321 2.56 -14.51 7.79
C ILE A 321 1.31 -13.88 7.24
N ARG A 322 0.57 -13.13 8.08
CA ARG A 322 -0.69 -12.47 7.70
C ARG A 322 -0.95 -11.25 8.55
N LYS A 323 -1.68 -10.27 7.98
CA LYS A 323 -2.34 -9.25 8.78
C LYS A 323 -3.49 -9.84 9.57
N PHE A 324 -3.63 -9.42 10.81
CA PHE A 324 -4.71 -9.82 11.72
C PHE A 324 -5.89 -8.84 11.70
N ASP A 325 -6.03 -8.03 10.67
CA ASP A 325 -7.09 -7.02 10.52
C ASP A 325 -8.40 -7.62 10.01
N ASN A 326 -8.34 -8.73 9.25
CA ASN A 326 -9.48 -9.20 8.50
C ASN A 326 -9.43 -10.71 8.22
N CYS A 327 -10.20 -11.47 8.98
CA CYS A 327 -10.35 -12.90 8.75
C CYS A 327 -11.18 -13.27 7.53
N MET A 328 -11.80 -12.30 6.86
CA MET A 328 -12.64 -12.57 5.68
C MET A 328 -11.82 -12.86 4.43
N VAL A 329 -10.68 -12.24 4.30
CA VAL A 329 -9.74 -12.51 3.21
C VAL A 329 -8.75 -13.58 3.66
N HIS A 330 -8.00 -13.27 4.71
CA HIS A 330 -6.96 -14.12 5.25
C HIS A 330 -7.53 -14.93 6.42
N SER A 331 -7.84 -16.19 6.18
CA SER A 331 -8.54 -17.07 7.11
C SER A 331 -7.63 -17.54 8.27
N LEU A 332 -7.12 -16.61 9.06
CA LEU A 332 -6.27 -16.91 10.23
C LEU A 332 -6.97 -17.81 11.24
N ASP A 333 -8.29 -17.67 11.40
CA ASP A 333 -9.11 -18.56 12.21
C ASP A 333 -9.04 -20.02 11.75
N LEU A 334 -8.88 -20.28 10.44
CA LEU A 334 -8.64 -21.62 9.92
C LEU A 334 -7.23 -22.11 10.26
N SER A 335 -6.21 -21.26 10.21
CA SER A 335 -4.86 -21.61 10.66
C SER A 335 -4.85 -21.97 12.14
N VAL A 336 -5.52 -21.19 12.99
CA VAL A 336 -5.65 -21.47 14.42
C VAL A 336 -6.33 -22.82 14.65
N ARG A 337 -7.45 -23.07 13.98
CA ARG A 337 -8.17 -24.37 14.08
C ARG A 337 -7.30 -25.53 13.61
N ALA A 338 -6.54 -25.37 12.53
CA ALA A 338 -5.64 -26.39 12.03
C ALA A 338 -4.56 -26.74 13.08
N ILE A 339 -3.97 -25.76 13.75
CA ILE A 339 -3.00 -25.99 14.82
C ILE A 339 -3.65 -26.69 16.01
N LEU A 340 -4.85 -26.27 16.42
CA LEU A 340 -5.60 -26.92 17.50
C LEU A 340 -5.98 -28.38 17.18
N GLU A 341 -6.29 -28.69 15.92
CA GLU A 341 -6.53 -30.09 15.51
C GLU A 341 -5.23 -30.90 15.49
N LEU A 342 -4.13 -30.30 15.00
CA LEU A 342 -2.81 -30.94 15.03
C LEU A 342 -2.32 -31.20 16.44
N SER A 343 -2.66 -30.33 17.42
CA SER A 343 -2.23 -30.49 18.80
C SER A 343 -2.73 -31.81 19.48
N ARG A 344 -3.75 -32.46 18.88
CA ARG A 344 -4.26 -33.76 19.31
C ARG A 344 -3.47 -34.94 18.75
N LYS A 345 -2.44 -34.70 17.92
CA LYS A 345 -1.63 -35.74 17.29
C LYS A 345 -0.31 -35.95 18.05
N GLU A 346 0.17 -37.16 18.07
CA GLU A 346 1.40 -37.51 18.80
C GLU A 346 2.62 -36.74 18.27
N PHE A 347 2.68 -36.55 16.95
CA PHE A 347 3.80 -35.85 16.28
C PHE A 347 3.76 -34.33 16.45
N PHE A 348 2.75 -33.74 17.07
CA PHE A 348 2.60 -32.29 17.20
C PHE A 348 3.82 -31.61 17.84
N LYS A 349 4.43 -32.29 18.84
CA LYS A 349 5.61 -31.76 19.54
C LYS A 349 6.88 -31.70 18.65
N GLU A 350 6.86 -32.39 17.52
CA GLU A 350 7.96 -32.34 16.54
C GLU A 350 7.83 -31.16 15.59
N LEU A 351 6.66 -30.52 15.54
CA LEU A 351 6.39 -29.36 14.68
C LEU A 351 6.77 -28.07 15.40
N SER A 352 7.19 -27.06 14.63
CA SER A 352 7.37 -25.67 15.11
C SER A 352 6.53 -24.75 14.26
N PHE A 353 5.84 -23.82 14.92
CA PHE A 353 4.99 -22.84 14.26
C PHE A 353 5.50 -21.43 14.55
N GLU A 354 5.78 -20.68 13.48
CA GLU A 354 6.19 -19.28 13.54
C GLU A 354 5.06 -18.39 12.99
N ILE A 355 4.44 -17.58 13.85
CA ILE A 355 3.28 -16.76 13.51
C ILE A 355 3.66 -15.29 13.52
N TYR A 356 3.71 -14.68 12.34
CA TYR A 356 4.05 -13.27 12.13
C TYR A 356 2.84 -12.46 11.72
N GLY A 357 2.72 -11.28 12.29
CA GLY A 357 1.72 -10.28 11.91
C GLY A 357 1.21 -9.47 13.09
N ASP A 358 0.40 -8.47 12.80
CA ASP A 358 -0.30 -7.63 13.78
C ASP A 358 -1.66 -7.21 13.23
N GLY A 359 -2.52 -6.70 14.08
CA GLY A 359 -3.86 -6.21 13.76
C GLY A 359 -4.86 -6.41 14.88
N ASP A 360 -6.08 -5.91 14.67
CA ASP A 360 -7.14 -5.86 15.69
C ASP A 360 -7.54 -7.23 16.27
N PHE A 361 -7.34 -8.30 15.49
CA PHE A 361 -7.67 -9.67 15.89
C PHE A 361 -6.49 -10.46 16.45
N TYR A 362 -5.32 -9.85 16.57
CA TYR A 362 -4.11 -10.56 16.98
C TYR A 362 -4.32 -11.32 18.32
N GLU A 363 -4.72 -10.61 19.35
CA GLU A 363 -4.87 -11.22 20.70
C GLU A 363 -5.93 -12.33 20.70
N VAL A 364 -7.12 -12.06 20.16
CA VAL A 364 -8.23 -13.03 20.21
C VAL A 364 -7.94 -14.30 19.40
N LEU A 365 -7.16 -14.20 18.33
CA LEU A 365 -6.82 -15.35 17.49
C LEU A 365 -5.61 -16.13 18.02
N THR A 366 -4.65 -15.46 18.66
CA THR A 366 -3.45 -16.12 19.18
C THR A 366 -3.68 -16.75 20.56
N GLU A 367 -4.60 -16.23 21.36
CA GLU A 367 -4.88 -16.69 22.74
C GLU A 367 -5.04 -18.22 22.87
N PRO A 368 -5.83 -18.93 22.05
CA PRO A 368 -6.00 -20.38 22.17
C PRO A 368 -4.70 -21.18 21.96
N LEU A 369 -3.70 -20.58 21.29
CA LEU A 369 -2.45 -21.24 20.95
C LEU A 369 -1.33 -20.97 21.96
N ARG A 370 -1.47 -20.01 22.87
CA ARG A 370 -0.43 -19.62 23.84
C ARG A 370 -0.04 -20.72 24.80
N GLN A 371 -0.86 -21.77 24.94
CA GLN A 371 -0.59 -22.94 25.76
C GLN A 371 0.47 -23.90 25.17
N PHE A 372 0.87 -23.72 23.91
CA PHE A 372 1.78 -24.62 23.21
C PHE A 372 3.18 -24.02 23.11
N GLU A 373 4.19 -24.71 23.67
CA GLU A 373 5.59 -24.28 23.69
C GLU A 373 6.23 -24.22 22.28
N ASN A 374 5.70 -24.99 21.34
CA ASN A 374 6.19 -25.09 19.97
C ASN A 374 5.47 -24.10 19.00
N VAL A 375 4.70 -23.15 19.53
CA VAL A 375 4.06 -22.07 18.77
C VAL A 375 4.64 -20.75 19.21
N HIS A 376 5.32 -20.07 18.30
CA HIS A 376 6.05 -18.84 18.54
C HIS A 376 5.34 -17.65 17.88
N PHE A 377 5.21 -16.56 18.62
CA PHE A 377 4.44 -15.40 18.22
C PHE A 377 5.34 -14.19 17.99
N HIS A 378 5.24 -13.61 16.82
CA HIS A 378 5.96 -12.40 16.43
C HIS A 378 4.96 -11.32 16.03
N ARG A 379 4.59 -10.47 17.01
CA ARG A 379 3.69 -9.35 16.78
C ARG A 379 4.43 -8.22 16.08
N THR A 380 4.70 -8.40 14.80
CA THR A 380 5.44 -7.46 13.98
C THR A 380 5.12 -7.65 12.51
N PHE A 381 5.32 -6.59 11.74
CA PHE A 381 5.38 -6.68 10.28
C PHE A 381 6.85 -6.86 9.85
N ILE A 382 7.09 -7.85 9.00
CA ILE A 382 8.43 -8.16 8.52
C ILE A 382 8.74 -7.28 7.30
N PRO A 383 9.83 -6.50 7.30
CA PRO A 383 10.29 -5.82 6.09
C PRO A 383 10.50 -6.80 4.93
N ASN A 384 10.10 -6.39 3.72
CA ASN A 384 10.17 -7.26 2.54
C ASN A 384 11.57 -7.83 2.24
N ASP A 385 12.62 -7.09 2.58
CA ASP A 385 14.02 -7.52 2.44
C ASP A 385 14.40 -8.62 3.44
N LYS A 386 13.66 -8.76 4.55
CA LYS A 386 13.89 -9.78 5.58
C LYS A 386 13.07 -11.04 5.38
N LEU A 387 12.02 -11.00 4.57
CA LEU A 387 11.14 -12.15 4.34
C LEU A 387 11.89 -13.35 3.77
N SER A 388 12.81 -13.11 2.84
CA SER A 388 13.59 -14.17 2.20
C SER A 388 14.44 -14.96 3.20
N GLU A 389 15.07 -14.29 4.16
CA GLU A 389 15.88 -14.94 5.20
C GLU A 389 14.99 -15.81 6.11
N ILE A 390 13.81 -15.33 6.45
CA ILE A 390 12.85 -16.10 7.25
C ILE A 390 12.35 -17.32 6.47
N TYR A 391 12.00 -17.15 5.21
CA TYR A 391 11.57 -18.27 4.35
C TYR A 391 12.64 -19.33 4.17
N LYS A 392 13.92 -18.95 4.19
CA LYS A 392 15.04 -19.88 4.13
C LYS A 392 15.01 -20.92 5.25
N GLU A 393 14.61 -20.52 6.44
CA GLU A 393 14.59 -21.37 7.63
C GLU A 393 13.30 -22.22 7.76
N GLN A 394 12.30 -22.01 6.91
CA GLN A 394 11.00 -22.65 6.99
C GLN A 394 10.78 -23.65 5.86
N GLY A 395 9.96 -24.67 6.06
CA GLY A 395 9.67 -25.66 5.03
C GLY A 395 8.23 -25.68 4.55
N ILE A 396 7.30 -25.20 5.38
CA ILE A 396 5.85 -25.14 5.06
C ILE A 396 5.32 -23.73 5.33
N ALA A 397 4.52 -23.21 4.41
CA ALA A 397 3.74 -22.00 4.61
C ALA A 397 2.25 -22.38 4.72
N LEU A 398 1.61 -22.05 5.86
CA LEU A 398 0.18 -22.28 6.08
C LEU A 398 -0.58 -20.97 5.84
N LEU A 399 -1.17 -20.84 4.66
CA LEU A 399 -1.76 -19.60 4.15
C LEU A 399 -3.20 -19.79 3.66
N PRO A 400 -4.16 -20.25 4.49
CA PRO A 400 -5.53 -20.36 4.05
C PRO A 400 -6.13 -18.99 3.73
N SER A 401 -7.04 -18.94 2.79
CA SER A 401 -7.80 -17.74 2.42
C SER A 401 -9.25 -18.13 2.12
N ARG A 402 -10.19 -17.21 2.32
CA ARG A 402 -11.59 -17.38 1.88
C ARG A 402 -11.79 -16.90 0.46
N HIS A 403 -11.02 -15.91 0.06
CA HIS A 403 -10.91 -15.51 -1.34
C HIS A 403 -9.55 -14.85 -1.58
N ASP A 404 -9.08 -14.91 -2.81
CA ASP A 404 -7.90 -14.19 -3.28
C ASP A 404 -8.00 -14.03 -4.80
N ALA A 405 -7.61 -12.90 -5.33
CA ALA A 405 -7.58 -12.66 -6.76
C ALA A 405 -6.30 -13.18 -7.42
N HIS A 406 -5.18 -13.08 -6.70
CA HIS A 406 -3.87 -13.64 -7.05
C HIS A 406 -2.97 -13.65 -5.81
N PRO A 407 -2.70 -14.83 -5.24
CA PRO A 407 -2.05 -14.96 -3.93
C PRO A 407 -0.53 -14.75 -4.01
N VAL A 408 -0.07 -13.49 -4.06
CA VAL A 408 1.36 -13.13 -4.21
C VAL A 408 2.21 -13.79 -3.13
N SER A 409 1.79 -13.75 -1.86
CA SER A 409 2.53 -14.36 -0.75
C SER A 409 2.70 -15.89 -0.88
N MET A 410 1.73 -16.58 -1.50
CA MET A 410 1.88 -18.01 -1.80
C MET A 410 2.96 -18.22 -2.86
N GLY A 411 3.01 -17.35 -3.88
CA GLY A 411 4.04 -17.38 -4.91
C GLY A 411 5.44 -17.11 -4.36
N GLU A 412 5.57 -16.13 -3.47
CA GLU A 412 6.82 -15.80 -2.79
C GLU A 412 7.34 -16.99 -1.95
N CYS A 413 6.45 -17.61 -1.17
CA CYS A 413 6.78 -18.81 -0.40
C CYS A 413 7.20 -19.98 -1.30
N ALA A 414 6.45 -20.24 -2.38
CA ALA A 414 6.73 -21.31 -3.32
C ALA A 414 8.07 -21.08 -4.05
N SER A 415 8.33 -19.83 -4.49
CA SER A 415 9.62 -19.43 -5.09
C SER A 415 10.78 -19.73 -4.14
N SER A 416 10.61 -19.47 -2.84
CA SER A 416 11.61 -19.74 -1.80
C SER A 416 11.73 -21.23 -1.41
N GLY A 417 10.98 -22.14 -2.06
CA GLY A 417 11.06 -23.59 -1.84
C GLY A 417 10.16 -24.13 -0.72
N LEU A 418 9.26 -23.33 -0.15
CA LEU A 418 8.30 -23.78 0.85
C LEU A 418 7.17 -24.58 0.20
N VAL A 419 6.69 -25.60 0.89
CA VAL A 419 5.39 -26.22 0.55
C VAL A 419 4.28 -25.32 1.05
N VAL A 420 3.45 -24.83 0.12
CA VAL A 420 2.34 -23.95 0.46
C VAL A 420 1.07 -24.77 0.71
N ILE A 421 0.51 -24.63 1.90
CA ILE A 421 -0.79 -25.18 2.27
C ILE A 421 -1.79 -24.03 2.28
N GLY A 422 -2.74 -24.05 1.36
CA GLY A 422 -3.77 -23.02 1.21
C GLY A 422 -5.15 -23.59 0.95
N SER A 423 -6.15 -22.73 0.91
CA SER A 423 -7.53 -23.11 0.56
C SER A 423 -7.66 -23.17 -0.98
N ARG A 424 -8.34 -24.18 -1.50
CA ARG A 424 -8.68 -24.28 -2.93
C ARG A 424 -9.90 -23.41 -3.24
N VAL A 425 -9.81 -22.11 -3.06
CA VAL A 425 -10.88 -21.16 -3.30
C VAL A 425 -10.45 -20.11 -4.34
N THR A 426 -11.40 -19.59 -5.10
CA THR A 426 -11.17 -18.51 -6.07
C THR A 426 -9.95 -18.79 -6.98
N SER A 427 -9.02 -17.85 -7.12
CA SER A 427 -7.84 -18.01 -7.96
C SER A 427 -6.83 -19.03 -7.42
N ASN A 428 -6.84 -19.32 -6.13
CA ASN A 428 -5.87 -20.24 -5.50
C ASN A 428 -5.91 -21.63 -6.16
N GLY A 429 -7.10 -22.09 -6.57
CA GLY A 429 -7.25 -23.36 -7.26
C GLY A 429 -6.55 -23.45 -8.63
N TYR A 430 -6.32 -22.31 -9.25
CA TYR A 430 -5.59 -22.20 -10.53
C TYR A 430 -4.10 -21.96 -10.34
N PHE A 431 -3.73 -21.34 -9.24
CA PHE A 431 -2.35 -20.99 -8.92
C PHE A 431 -1.55 -22.19 -8.41
N MET A 432 -2.21 -23.14 -7.75
CA MET A 432 -1.62 -24.32 -7.11
C MET A 432 -1.58 -25.55 -8.03
N GLN A 433 -1.93 -25.42 -9.31
CA GLN A 433 -1.80 -26.47 -10.32
C GLN A 433 -0.44 -26.34 -11.01
#